data_ba04e2eaa4837530eac2c6eceeef07b3
#
_entry.id   ba04e2eaa4837530eac2c6eceeef07b3
#
_cell.length_a   1.000
_cell.length_b   1.000
_cell.length_c   1.000
_cell.angle_alpha   90.00
_cell.angle_beta   90.00
_cell.angle_gamma   90.00
#
_symmetry.space_group_name_H-M   'P 1'
#
loop_
_entity.id
_entity.type
_entity.pdbx_description
1 polymer ?
#
loop_
_entity_poly.entity_id
_entity_poly.type
_entity_poly.pdbx_seq_one_letter_code
_entity_poly.pdbx_strand_id
1 'polypeptide(L)'
;MTTLAVIVTSVAAVLAATAQTVQVPIFEYDPTFPKPLPENWAIGAIGGMAVDRQDHVYVIQRPGSLRGNERFTGSGDTPAKADCCIPAPPVLEFDQGGTLIHSWGGPGTGYDWPQTEHGIFVDHKDTVWLAGSGDKDAHLLKFTRDGRFLQQFGKPGMSGGSADTRNMGKPANLTVDPASNEVYVADGYGNHRVIVLDADTFAFKRMWGAYGNKPDDTPPGPFNPDAPPAQQFRLPHNIAISRDGFVYVADRPNNRIQVFRKDGTYGNEVFVSRRTLLQGAASGFALSADPQQRFLYMIDGANHHVWIIERLSLKVVARFGQQGLWGGFLNVPHAITVDSRGNVYVGENFDARRFQRFLYKGLGTPKAGTIPVTTIVR
;
A
#
# COMPACT_ATOMS: atom_id res chain seq x y z
N MET A 1 -60.86 43.90 44.30
CA MET A 1 -60.41 42.76 43.42
C MET A 1 -59.08 43.14 42.82
N THR A 2 -57.99 42.55 43.36
CA THR A 2 -56.64 42.90 42.94
C THR A 2 -56.09 41.71 42.19
N THR A 3 -55.82 41.86 40.90
CA THR A 3 -55.35 40.83 40.01
C THR A 3 -53.82 40.77 40.06
N LEU A 4 -53.29 39.62 40.51
CA LEU A 4 -51.86 39.35 40.61
C LEU A 4 -51.39 38.80 39.25
N ALA A 5 -50.49 39.50 38.56
CA ALA A 5 -49.87 39.01 37.32
C ALA A 5 -48.59 38.19 37.67
N VAL A 6 -48.60 36.93 37.31
CA VAL A 6 -47.42 36.05 37.45
C VAL A 6 -46.59 36.15 36.16
N ILE A 7 -45.37 36.68 36.28
CA ILE A 7 -44.38 36.71 35.17
C ILE A 7 -43.58 35.41 35.23
N VAL A 8 -43.77 34.54 34.22
CA VAL A 8 -42.97 33.34 34.05
C VAL A 8 -41.78 33.71 33.16
N THR A 9 -40.61 33.82 33.75
CA THR A 9 -39.32 33.95 33.01
C THR A 9 -38.81 32.59 32.59
N SER A 10 -38.94 32.24 31.34
CA SER A 10 -38.29 31.03 30.75
C SER A 10 -36.79 31.28 30.49
N VAL A 11 -35.93 30.64 31.27
CA VAL A 11 -34.50 30.60 31.00
C VAL A 11 -34.24 29.55 29.94
N ALA A 12 -33.94 29.96 28.72
CA ALA A 12 -33.48 29.08 27.67
C ALA A 12 -31.98 28.78 27.88
N ALA A 13 -31.68 27.60 28.38
CA ALA A 13 -30.30 27.08 28.45
C ALA A 13 -29.81 26.76 27.03
N VAL A 14 -28.97 27.60 26.46
CA VAL A 14 -28.23 27.30 25.22
C VAL A 14 -27.12 26.29 25.58
N LEU A 15 -27.36 25.03 25.28
CA LEU A 15 -26.31 23.98 25.28
C LEU A 15 -25.39 24.29 24.09
N ALA A 16 -24.26 24.94 24.37
CA ALA A 16 -23.15 25.01 23.44
C ALA A 16 -22.57 23.60 23.27
N ALA A 17 -22.93 22.92 22.18
CA ALA A 17 -22.25 21.70 21.78
C ALA A 17 -20.81 22.08 21.45
N THR A 18 -19.87 21.80 22.34
CA THR A 18 -18.44 21.89 22.04
C THR A 18 -18.15 20.87 20.94
N ALA A 19 -17.88 21.36 19.73
CA ALA A 19 -17.43 20.52 18.64
C ALA A 19 -16.16 19.78 19.10
N GLN A 20 -16.30 18.49 19.35
CA GLN A 20 -15.18 17.65 19.76
C GLN A 20 -14.16 17.66 18.64
N THR A 21 -13.01 18.28 18.82
CA THR A 21 -11.94 18.33 17.83
C THR A 21 -11.50 16.91 17.52
N VAL A 22 -11.60 16.53 16.24
CA VAL A 22 -11.18 15.20 15.78
C VAL A 22 -9.69 15.03 16.07
N GLN A 23 -9.35 14.02 16.88
CA GLN A 23 -7.97 13.67 17.19
C GLN A 23 -7.47 12.68 16.15
N VAL A 24 -6.35 13.00 15.49
CA VAL A 24 -5.77 12.21 14.42
C VAL A 24 -4.32 11.82 14.74
N PRO A 25 -3.78 10.74 14.15
CA PRO A 25 -2.38 10.41 14.24
C PRO A 25 -1.48 11.56 13.75
N ILE A 26 -0.48 11.90 14.55
CA ILE A 26 0.53 12.92 14.21
C ILE A 26 1.83 12.22 13.90
N PHE A 27 2.48 12.64 12.82
CA PHE A 27 3.71 12.06 12.33
C PHE A 27 4.83 13.09 12.22
N GLU A 28 6.06 12.66 12.47
CA GLU A 28 7.28 13.45 12.33
C GLU A 28 8.30 12.66 11.49
N TYR A 29 8.88 13.32 10.49
CA TYR A 29 9.93 12.71 9.67
C TYR A 29 11.15 12.34 10.50
N ASP A 30 11.67 11.13 10.28
CA ASP A 30 12.88 10.63 10.90
C ASP A 30 14.07 10.69 9.93
N PRO A 31 15.00 11.63 10.10
CA PRO A 31 16.16 11.76 9.24
C PRO A 31 17.22 10.67 9.46
N THR A 32 17.07 9.81 10.46
CA THR A 32 18.06 8.78 10.81
C THR A 32 17.76 7.43 10.20
N PHE A 33 16.64 7.31 9.45
CA PHE A 33 16.21 6.06 8.82
C PHE A 33 16.04 6.21 7.31
N PRO A 34 16.56 5.28 6.49
CA PRO A 34 17.52 4.22 6.84
C PRO A 34 18.92 4.78 7.07
N LYS A 35 19.79 3.98 7.67
CA LYS A 35 21.23 4.25 7.68
C LYS A 35 21.82 4.08 6.28
N PRO A 36 22.97 4.69 5.99
CA PRO A 36 23.64 4.52 4.70
C PRO A 36 23.85 3.05 4.35
N LEU A 37 23.63 2.72 3.09
CA LEU A 37 23.88 1.37 2.56
C LEU A 37 25.37 1.12 2.41
N PRO A 38 25.82 -0.15 2.52
CA PRO A 38 27.23 -0.51 2.33
C PRO A 38 27.65 -0.39 0.86
N GLU A 39 28.96 -0.44 0.62
CA GLU A 39 29.58 -0.69 -0.69
C GLU A 39 29.13 0.24 -1.83
N ASN A 40 28.78 1.49 -1.51
CA ASN A 40 28.25 2.46 -2.50
C ASN A 40 26.98 1.97 -3.22
N TRP A 41 26.15 1.16 -2.56
CA TRP A 41 24.91 0.69 -3.15
C TRP A 41 23.93 1.82 -3.42
N ALA A 42 23.32 1.74 -4.61
CA ALA A 42 22.23 2.60 -5.05
C ALA A 42 20.91 1.83 -5.06
N ILE A 43 19.85 2.48 -4.59
CA ILE A 43 18.49 1.95 -4.59
C ILE A 43 17.76 2.47 -5.83
N GLY A 44 17.06 1.57 -6.53
CA GLY A 44 16.11 1.89 -7.57
C GLY A 44 14.74 2.31 -7.02
N ALA A 45 13.76 2.40 -7.89
CA ALA A 45 12.37 2.68 -7.54
C ALA A 45 11.81 1.63 -6.57
N ILE A 46 11.09 2.06 -5.54
CA ILE A 46 10.52 1.15 -4.57
C ILE A 46 9.27 0.48 -5.13
N GLY A 47 9.29 -0.84 -5.22
CA GLY A 47 8.16 -1.67 -5.65
C GLY A 47 7.16 -1.90 -4.52
N GLY A 48 7.65 -2.31 -3.35
CA GLY A 48 6.81 -2.64 -2.19
C GLY A 48 7.57 -2.56 -0.87
N MET A 49 6.83 -2.57 0.22
CA MET A 49 7.36 -2.60 1.58
C MET A 49 6.49 -3.47 2.48
N ALA A 50 7.13 -4.14 3.44
CA ALA A 50 6.47 -4.91 4.48
C ALA A 50 7.20 -4.74 5.82
N VAL A 51 6.49 -5.03 6.92
CA VAL A 51 7.08 -5.12 8.26
C VAL A 51 6.77 -6.49 8.83
N ASP A 52 7.76 -7.16 9.41
CA ASP A 52 7.58 -8.44 10.07
C ASP A 52 7.17 -8.28 11.55
N ARG A 53 7.02 -9.39 12.26
CA ARG A 53 6.62 -9.41 13.68
C ARG A 53 7.71 -8.90 14.64
N GLN A 54 8.93 -8.74 14.17
CA GLN A 54 10.07 -8.18 14.89
C GLN A 54 10.26 -6.68 14.60
N ASP A 55 9.33 -6.08 13.83
CA ASP A 55 9.42 -4.72 13.29
C ASP A 55 10.62 -4.50 12.36
N HIS A 56 11.11 -5.55 11.69
CA HIS A 56 12.06 -5.39 10.62
C HIS A 56 11.35 -4.93 9.35
N VAL A 57 11.96 -3.99 8.64
CA VAL A 57 11.39 -3.39 7.44
C VAL A 57 11.97 -4.04 6.20
N TYR A 58 11.12 -4.69 5.43
CA TYR A 58 11.47 -5.27 4.13
C TYR A 58 11.12 -4.28 3.03
N VAL A 59 12.05 -4.12 2.11
CA VAL A 59 11.88 -3.28 0.93
C VAL A 59 12.19 -4.11 -0.30
N ILE A 60 11.25 -4.18 -1.25
CA ILE A 60 11.57 -4.65 -2.59
C ILE A 60 11.74 -3.45 -3.51
N GLN A 61 12.92 -3.36 -4.13
CA GLN A 61 13.29 -2.26 -5.01
C GLN A 61 13.62 -2.79 -6.41
N ARG A 62 13.68 -1.91 -7.38
CA ARG A 62 13.88 -2.19 -8.79
C ARG A 62 15.27 -1.79 -9.25
N PRO A 63 16.30 -2.66 -9.18
CA PRO A 63 17.65 -2.33 -9.63
C PRO A 63 17.67 -1.89 -11.10
N GLY A 64 16.80 -2.47 -11.93
CA GLY A 64 16.66 -2.13 -13.34
C GLY A 64 16.17 -0.71 -13.63
N SER A 65 15.62 0.01 -12.64
CA SER A 65 15.17 1.40 -12.77
C SER A 65 16.30 2.42 -12.62
N LEU A 66 17.48 2.01 -12.18
CA LEU A 66 18.65 2.87 -12.11
C LEU A 66 19.10 3.27 -13.51
N ARG A 67 19.41 4.54 -13.68
CA ARG A 67 19.89 5.11 -14.97
C ARG A 67 21.37 4.77 -15.19
N GLY A 68 21.87 4.96 -16.42
CA GLY A 68 23.22 4.58 -16.79
C GLY A 68 24.32 5.15 -15.88
N ASN A 69 24.18 6.40 -15.45
CA ASN A 69 25.12 7.06 -14.55
C ASN A 69 25.00 6.68 -13.06
N GLU A 70 24.03 5.83 -12.71
CA GLU A 70 23.77 5.37 -11.34
C GLU A 70 24.12 3.89 -11.15
N ARG A 71 24.74 3.26 -12.14
CA ARG A 71 25.07 1.82 -12.18
C ARG A 71 26.39 1.49 -12.86
N PHE A 72 27.36 2.40 -12.77
CA PHE A 72 28.62 2.26 -13.49
C PHE A 72 29.53 1.16 -12.94
N THR A 73 29.41 0.81 -11.66
CA THR A 73 30.30 -0.14 -11.01
C THR A 73 29.76 -1.56 -10.99
N GLY A 74 28.44 -1.78 -10.97
CA GLY A 74 27.84 -3.09 -10.75
C GLY A 74 27.10 -3.70 -11.95
N SER A 75 27.23 -3.12 -13.14
CA SER A 75 26.49 -3.57 -14.33
C SER A 75 27.10 -4.77 -15.07
N GLY A 76 28.14 -5.40 -14.52
CA GLY A 76 28.89 -6.47 -15.21
C GLY A 76 29.91 -5.94 -16.24
N ASP A 77 30.01 -4.62 -16.39
CA ASP A 77 31.05 -4.01 -17.20
C ASP A 77 32.44 -4.19 -16.58
N THR A 78 33.36 -4.73 -17.30
CA THR A 78 34.78 -4.80 -16.91
C THR A 78 35.63 -4.06 -17.94
N PRO A 79 36.41 -3.05 -17.49
CA PRO A 79 36.54 -2.51 -16.13
C PRO A 79 35.34 -1.67 -15.69
N ALA A 80 35.18 -1.50 -14.39
CA ALA A 80 34.22 -0.57 -13.81
C ALA A 80 34.47 0.87 -14.35
N LYS A 81 33.39 1.60 -14.66
CA LYS A 81 33.49 2.91 -15.28
C LYS A 81 33.59 4.07 -14.27
N ALA A 82 33.28 3.80 -13.00
CA ALA A 82 33.34 4.75 -11.90
C ALA A 82 33.43 4.02 -10.56
N ASP A 83 33.79 4.75 -9.49
CA ASP A 83 33.81 4.23 -8.11
C ASP A 83 32.40 4.11 -7.49
N CYS A 84 31.43 4.79 -8.01
CA CYS A 84 29.99 4.69 -7.72
C CYS A 84 29.25 4.28 -9.00
N CYS A 85 28.18 3.60 -9.01
CA CYS A 85 27.39 3.08 -7.91
C CYS A 85 27.07 1.61 -8.23
N ILE A 86 26.84 0.81 -7.20
CA ILE A 86 26.48 -0.60 -7.35
C ILE A 86 24.96 -0.72 -7.13
N PRO A 87 24.18 -1.29 -8.05
CA PRO A 87 22.78 -1.58 -7.80
C PRO A 87 22.63 -2.51 -6.60
N ALA A 88 21.88 -2.10 -5.58
CA ALA A 88 21.59 -2.93 -4.43
C ALA A 88 20.79 -4.18 -4.84
N PRO A 89 20.87 -5.31 -4.12
CA PRO A 89 20.00 -6.46 -4.32
C PRO A 89 18.52 -6.06 -4.25
N PRO A 90 17.62 -6.76 -4.97
CA PRO A 90 16.21 -6.39 -5.04
C PRO A 90 15.48 -6.38 -3.70
N VAL A 91 15.78 -7.31 -2.79
CA VAL A 91 15.17 -7.38 -1.46
C VAL A 91 16.17 -6.94 -0.40
N LEU A 92 15.77 -5.98 0.41
CA LEU A 92 16.57 -5.42 1.52
C LEU A 92 15.75 -5.55 2.80
N GLU A 93 16.38 -6.00 3.89
CA GLU A 93 15.80 -6.09 5.22
C GLU A 93 16.57 -5.20 6.18
N PHE A 94 15.85 -4.32 6.88
CA PHE A 94 16.42 -3.38 7.85
C PHE A 94 15.92 -3.68 9.25
N ASP A 95 16.79 -3.54 10.24
CA ASP A 95 16.38 -3.55 11.65
C ASP A 95 15.57 -2.28 12.01
N GLN A 96 15.02 -2.25 13.23
CA GLN A 96 14.29 -1.09 13.74
C GLN A 96 15.14 0.18 13.82
N GLY A 97 16.45 0.08 13.89
CA GLY A 97 17.41 1.19 13.89
C GLY A 97 17.76 1.70 12.50
N GLY A 98 17.27 1.05 11.45
CA GLY A 98 17.55 1.38 10.05
C GLY A 98 18.84 0.79 9.51
N THR A 99 19.47 -0.15 10.21
CA THR A 99 20.65 -0.87 9.73
C THR A 99 20.21 -1.98 8.78
N LEU A 100 20.83 -2.07 7.60
CA LEU A 100 20.65 -3.19 6.71
C LEU A 100 21.20 -4.47 7.37
N ILE A 101 20.37 -5.51 7.49
CA ILE A 101 20.73 -6.78 8.13
C ILE A 101 20.73 -7.95 7.16
N HIS A 102 19.89 -7.93 6.14
CA HIS A 102 19.92 -8.91 5.05
C HIS A 102 19.65 -8.26 3.69
N SER A 103 20.17 -8.88 2.64
CA SER A 103 19.90 -8.48 1.26
C SER A 103 20.02 -9.67 0.33
N TRP A 104 19.08 -9.83 -0.59
CA TRP A 104 19.04 -10.96 -1.50
C TRP A 104 18.11 -10.70 -2.69
N GLY A 105 18.01 -11.68 -3.57
CA GLY A 105 17.06 -11.67 -4.70
C GLY A 105 17.73 -11.47 -6.05
N GLY A 106 16.92 -11.53 -7.09
CA GLY A 106 17.35 -11.56 -8.47
C GLY A 106 17.15 -12.94 -9.10
N PRO A 107 17.48 -13.10 -10.39
CA PRO A 107 17.37 -14.38 -11.09
C PRO A 107 18.15 -15.50 -10.39
N GLY A 108 17.55 -16.69 -10.31
CA GLY A 108 18.14 -17.85 -9.64
C GLY A 108 17.64 -19.16 -10.22
N THR A 109 18.01 -20.26 -9.58
CA THR A 109 17.67 -21.61 -10.05
C THR A 109 16.33 -22.06 -9.45
N GLY A 110 15.44 -22.59 -10.30
CA GLY A 110 14.19 -23.25 -9.90
C GLY A 110 13.00 -22.30 -9.75
N TYR A 111 13.16 -21.02 -10.04
CA TYR A 111 12.07 -20.04 -10.05
C TYR A 111 12.30 -18.96 -11.12
N ASP A 112 11.24 -18.25 -11.42
CA ASP A 112 11.26 -17.13 -12.36
C ASP A 112 11.21 -15.80 -11.59
N TRP A 113 12.32 -15.03 -11.60
CA TRP A 113 12.34 -13.72 -10.95
C TRP A 113 11.45 -12.72 -11.70
N PRO A 114 10.67 -11.85 -11.01
CA PRO A 114 9.82 -10.87 -11.68
C PRO A 114 10.62 -9.94 -12.60
N GLN A 115 10.03 -9.62 -13.75
CA GLN A 115 10.60 -8.62 -14.66
C GLN A 115 10.55 -7.20 -14.08
N THR A 116 9.51 -6.93 -13.27
CA THR A 116 9.35 -5.67 -12.56
C THR A 116 8.89 -5.98 -11.14
N GLU A 117 9.80 -5.86 -10.20
CA GLU A 117 9.53 -6.08 -8.79
C GLU A 117 8.42 -5.16 -8.29
N HIS A 118 7.44 -5.70 -7.53
CA HIS A 118 6.31 -4.90 -7.09
C HIS A 118 5.88 -5.23 -5.65
N GLY A 119 5.06 -6.23 -5.43
CA GLY A 119 4.56 -6.57 -4.09
C GLY A 119 5.56 -7.36 -3.26
N ILE A 120 5.62 -7.06 -1.95
CA ILE A 120 6.32 -7.86 -0.96
C ILE A 120 5.45 -7.96 0.29
N PHE A 121 5.40 -9.15 0.89
CA PHE A 121 4.72 -9.39 2.16
C PHE A 121 5.49 -10.42 2.99
N VAL A 122 5.54 -10.23 4.30
CA VAL A 122 6.11 -11.21 5.24
C VAL A 122 4.97 -11.78 6.06
N ASP A 123 4.75 -13.08 5.98
CA ASP A 123 3.63 -13.73 6.65
C ASP A 123 3.95 -14.13 8.10
N HIS A 124 2.94 -14.66 8.80
CA HIS A 124 3.06 -15.11 10.18
C HIS A 124 3.98 -16.34 10.39
N LYS A 125 4.44 -16.96 9.32
CA LYS A 125 5.40 -18.07 9.30
C LYS A 125 6.81 -17.58 8.95
N ASP A 126 7.04 -16.27 8.93
CA ASP A 126 8.27 -15.60 8.48
C ASP A 126 8.65 -15.96 7.03
N THR A 127 7.64 -16.23 6.19
CA THR A 127 7.81 -16.47 4.76
C THR A 127 7.67 -15.15 4.00
N VAL A 128 8.60 -14.89 3.10
CA VAL A 128 8.59 -13.70 2.24
C VAL A 128 7.92 -14.03 0.92
N TRP A 129 6.88 -13.29 0.60
CA TRP A 129 6.10 -13.41 -0.63
C TRP A 129 6.42 -12.27 -1.57
N LEU A 130 6.59 -12.56 -2.86
CA LEU A 130 6.88 -11.58 -3.87
C LEU A 130 5.88 -11.65 -5.02
N ALA A 131 5.57 -10.47 -5.57
CA ALA A 131 4.76 -10.27 -6.77
C ALA A 131 5.45 -9.33 -7.73
N GLY A 132 5.14 -9.43 -9.02
CA GLY A 132 5.69 -8.58 -10.06
C GLY A 132 4.64 -8.03 -11.01
N SER A 133 4.95 -6.88 -11.63
CA SER A 133 4.05 -6.16 -12.52
C SER A 133 4.56 -6.01 -13.97
N GLY A 134 5.67 -6.67 -14.32
CA GLY A 134 6.21 -6.68 -15.67
C GLY A 134 5.34 -7.46 -16.66
N ASP A 135 5.63 -7.34 -17.94
CA ASP A 135 4.74 -7.86 -18.99
C ASP A 135 4.54 -9.39 -18.96
N LYS A 136 5.50 -10.11 -18.43
CA LYS A 136 5.41 -11.56 -18.27
C LYS A 136 5.14 -12.00 -16.83
N ASP A 137 4.99 -11.09 -15.88
CA ASP A 137 4.80 -11.43 -14.47
C ASP A 137 3.39 -12.00 -14.24
N ALA A 138 3.26 -13.31 -14.35
CA ALA A 138 2.01 -14.05 -14.19
C ALA A 138 2.10 -15.06 -13.03
N HIS A 139 2.91 -14.76 -12.01
CA HIS A 139 3.25 -15.68 -10.94
C HIS A 139 3.46 -14.98 -9.59
N LEU A 140 3.50 -15.77 -8.52
CA LEU A 140 3.92 -15.38 -7.18
C LEU A 140 5.10 -16.23 -6.76
N LEU A 141 5.97 -15.69 -5.93
CA LEU A 141 7.11 -16.40 -5.36
C LEU A 141 7.05 -16.41 -3.83
N LYS A 142 7.51 -17.51 -3.24
CA LYS A 142 7.72 -17.67 -1.79
C LYS A 142 9.18 -17.97 -1.51
N PHE A 143 9.71 -17.28 -0.50
CA PHE A 143 11.08 -17.48 -0.01
C PHE A 143 11.09 -17.57 1.51
N THR A 144 12.13 -18.18 2.05
CA THR A 144 12.49 -17.97 3.44
C THR A 144 13.00 -16.54 3.65
N ARG A 145 13.12 -16.12 4.88
CA ARG A 145 13.62 -14.80 5.25
C ARG A 145 14.99 -14.48 4.68
N ASP A 146 15.87 -15.49 4.62
CA ASP A 146 17.24 -15.41 4.09
C ASP A 146 17.33 -15.58 2.56
N GLY A 147 16.18 -15.61 1.86
CA GLY A 147 16.13 -15.64 0.40
C GLY A 147 16.25 -17.03 -0.24
N ARG A 148 16.10 -18.12 0.52
CA ARG A 148 16.03 -19.46 -0.05
C ARG A 148 14.64 -19.69 -0.67
N PHE A 149 14.60 -20.05 -1.95
CA PHE A 149 13.36 -20.34 -2.66
C PHE A 149 12.56 -21.48 -2.02
N LEU A 150 11.28 -21.31 -1.90
CA LEU A 150 10.34 -22.31 -1.37
C LEU A 150 9.36 -22.79 -2.43
N GLN A 151 8.67 -21.86 -3.11
CA GLN A 151 7.57 -22.23 -3.99
C GLN A 151 7.22 -21.11 -4.97
N GLN A 152 6.71 -21.48 -6.16
CA GLN A 152 6.17 -20.59 -7.16
C GLN A 152 4.75 -21.00 -7.52
N PHE A 153 3.83 -20.05 -7.61
CA PHE A 153 2.51 -20.20 -8.21
C PHE A 153 2.46 -19.49 -9.55
N GLY A 154 1.95 -20.15 -10.57
CA GLY A 154 1.85 -19.59 -11.92
C GLY A 154 3.16 -19.65 -12.71
N LYS A 155 3.12 -19.21 -13.97
CA LYS A 155 4.26 -19.21 -14.88
C LYS A 155 4.31 -17.90 -15.68
N PRO A 156 5.52 -17.37 -15.94
CA PRO A 156 5.68 -16.16 -16.72
C PRO A 156 4.98 -16.24 -18.09
N GLY A 157 4.26 -15.19 -18.45
CA GLY A 157 3.57 -15.03 -19.73
C GLY A 157 2.35 -15.93 -19.94
N MET A 158 1.91 -16.69 -18.95
CA MET A 158 0.84 -17.68 -19.09
C MET A 158 -0.52 -17.21 -18.54
N SER A 159 -0.71 -15.89 -18.36
CA SER A 159 -2.01 -15.37 -17.89
C SER A 159 -3.12 -15.68 -18.88
N GLY A 160 -4.19 -16.29 -18.39
CA GLY A 160 -5.45 -16.53 -19.10
C GLY A 160 -6.55 -15.51 -18.78
N GLY A 161 -6.21 -14.33 -18.26
CA GLY A 161 -7.15 -13.28 -17.85
C GLY A 161 -7.70 -13.46 -16.44
N SER A 162 -8.68 -12.65 -16.08
CA SER A 162 -9.23 -12.58 -14.71
C SER A 162 -10.02 -13.82 -14.28
N ALA A 163 -10.31 -14.76 -15.19
CA ALA A 163 -10.92 -16.03 -14.86
C ALA A 163 -9.90 -17.17 -14.64
N ASP A 164 -8.62 -16.95 -14.91
CA ASP A 164 -7.57 -17.97 -14.78
C ASP A 164 -7.31 -18.31 -13.31
N THR A 165 -7.43 -19.58 -12.94
CA THR A 165 -7.20 -20.08 -11.57
C THR A 165 -5.81 -20.66 -11.35
N ARG A 166 -4.93 -20.62 -12.36
CA ARG A 166 -3.60 -21.23 -12.35
C ARG A 166 -2.48 -20.24 -12.53
N ASN A 167 -2.78 -19.04 -13.04
CA ASN A 167 -1.78 -17.99 -13.26
C ASN A 167 -2.35 -16.63 -12.81
N MET A 168 -1.44 -15.70 -12.56
CA MET A 168 -1.75 -14.29 -12.28
C MET A 168 -1.75 -13.47 -13.58
N GLY A 169 -2.19 -12.21 -13.48
CA GLY A 169 -2.08 -11.22 -14.53
C GLY A 169 -1.37 -9.98 -14.03
N LYS A 170 -0.07 -10.05 -13.81
CA LYS A 170 0.75 -8.95 -13.27
C LYS A 170 0.25 -8.53 -11.87
N PRO A 171 0.36 -9.39 -10.86
CA PRO A 171 -0.13 -9.12 -9.51
C PRO A 171 0.59 -7.92 -8.89
N ALA A 172 -0.19 -7.03 -8.28
CA ALA A 172 0.35 -5.81 -7.68
C ALA A 172 0.82 -6.04 -6.23
N ASN A 173 -0.04 -6.60 -5.39
CA ASN A 173 0.27 -6.81 -3.98
C ASN A 173 -0.54 -7.97 -3.40
N LEU A 174 -0.17 -8.40 -2.20
CA LEU A 174 -0.81 -9.53 -1.54
C LEU A 174 -0.76 -9.37 -0.01
N THR A 175 -1.60 -10.15 0.66
CA THR A 175 -1.59 -10.31 2.12
C THR A 175 -1.98 -11.74 2.47
N VAL A 176 -1.48 -12.25 3.59
CA VAL A 176 -1.83 -13.58 4.10
C VAL A 176 -2.66 -13.44 5.36
N ASP A 177 -3.80 -14.11 5.40
CA ASP A 177 -4.62 -14.22 6.60
C ASP A 177 -4.13 -15.38 7.48
N PRO A 178 -3.58 -15.11 8.66
CA PRO A 178 -3.08 -16.18 9.53
C PRO A 178 -4.20 -17.08 10.07
N ALA A 179 -5.43 -16.58 10.18
CA ALA A 179 -6.55 -17.31 10.76
C ALA A 179 -7.09 -18.39 9.81
N SER A 180 -7.13 -18.13 8.51
CA SER A 180 -7.61 -19.08 7.48
C SER A 180 -6.47 -19.74 6.69
N ASN A 181 -5.23 -19.28 6.89
CA ASN A 181 -4.05 -19.68 6.11
C ASN A 181 -4.29 -19.49 4.59
N GLU A 182 -4.82 -18.32 4.23
CA GLU A 182 -5.14 -17.98 2.85
C GLU A 182 -4.35 -16.75 2.41
N VAL A 183 -3.85 -16.75 1.18
CA VAL A 183 -3.25 -15.59 0.53
C VAL A 183 -4.27 -14.90 -0.36
N TYR A 184 -4.43 -13.60 -0.16
CA TYR A 184 -5.29 -12.72 -0.94
C TYR A 184 -4.42 -11.84 -1.81
N VAL A 185 -4.67 -11.83 -3.10
CA VAL A 185 -3.83 -11.15 -4.09
C VAL A 185 -4.66 -10.10 -4.83
N ALA A 186 -4.18 -8.86 -4.82
CA ALA A 186 -4.64 -7.80 -5.72
C ALA A 186 -3.98 -8.01 -7.09
N ASP A 187 -4.65 -8.75 -7.96
CA ASP A 187 -4.16 -9.12 -9.28
C ASP A 187 -4.68 -8.12 -10.32
N GLY A 188 -3.96 -6.98 -10.47
CA GLY A 188 -4.56 -5.79 -11.02
C GLY A 188 -3.89 -5.16 -12.24
N TYR A 189 -2.60 -5.37 -12.52
CA TYR A 189 -1.96 -4.73 -13.68
C TYR A 189 -2.32 -5.37 -15.01
N GLY A 190 -2.71 -6.64 -15.01
CA GLY A 190 -3.16 -7.37 -16.21
C GLY A 190 -4.54 -7.99 -16.05
N ASN A 191 -5.00 -8.16 -14.80
CA ASN A 191 -6.32 -8.67 -14.44
C ASN A 191 -7.10 -7.63 -13.61
N HIS A 192 -8.37 -7.92 -13.32
CA HIS A 192 -9.28 -7.01 -12.62
C HIS A 192 -9.93 -7.68 -11.41
N ARG A 193 -9.12 -8.33 -10.54
CA ARG A 193 -9.65 -9.21 -9.50
C ARG A 193 -8.87 -9.18 -8.19
N VAL A 194 -9.54 -9.62 -7.14
CA VAL A 194 -8.91 -10.29 -6.01
C VAL A 194 -9.00 -11.79 -6.23
N ILE A 195 -7.90 -12.51 -6.06
CA ILE A 195 -7.88 -13.98 -6.06
C ILE A 195 -7.35 -14.49 -4.73
N VAL A 196 -7.95 -15.56 -4.22
CA VAL A 196 -7.60 -16.17 -2.94
C VAL A 196 -7.16 -17.60 -3.17
N LEU A 197 -6.01 -17.93 -2.63
CA LEU A 197 -5.41 -19.25 -2.68
C LEU A 197 -5.11 -19.74 -1.26
N ASP A 198 -4.99 -21.04 -1.11
CA ASP A 198 -4.38 -21.63 0.08
C ASP A 198 -2.90 -21.24 0.17
N ALA A 199 -2.44 -20.74 1.31
CA ALA A 199 -1.10 -20.19 1.45
C ALA A 199 0.03 -21.24 1.44
N ASP A 200 -0.29 -22.52 1.68
CA ASP A 200 0.71 -23.59 1.67
C ASP A 200 0.72 -24.38 0.36
N THR A 201 -0.46 -24.64 -0.22
CA THR A 201 -0.61 -25.50 -1.38
C THR A 201 -0.85 -24.78 -2.69
N PHE A 202 -1.17 -23.48 -2.63
CA PHE A 202 -1.65 -22.66 -3.75
C PHE A 202 -2.97 -23.14 -4.37
N ALA A 203 -3.72 -24.01 -3.71
CA ALA A 203 -5.04 -24.41 -4.18
C ALA A 203 -5.96 -23.21 -4.28
N PHE A 204 -6.61 -23.05 -5.44
CA PHE A 204 -7.59 -21.98 -5.64
C PHE A 204 -8.78 -22.12 -4.67
N LYS A 205 -9.18 -21.02 -4.06
CA LYS A 205 -10.33 -20.96 -3.13
C LYS A 205 -11.50 -20.18 -3.73
N ARG A 206 -11.28 -18.95 -4.14
CA ARG A 206 -12.28 -18.02 -4.70
C ARG A 206 -11.64 -16.80 -5.33
N MET A 207 -12.44 -16.00 -6.04
CA MET A 207 -12.04 -14.72 -6.59
C MET A 207 -13.27 -13.83 -6.77
N TRP A 208 -13.04 -12.51 -6.84
CA TRP A 208 -14.09 -11.53 -7.12
C TRP A 208 -13.52 -10.27 -7.76
N GLY A 209 -14.39 -9.54 -8.46
CA GLY A 209 -14.16 -8.20 -8.99
C GLY A 209 -14.70 -7.10 -8.08
N ALA A 210 -14.79 -5.88 -8.58
CA ALA A 210 -15.41 -4.78 -7.84
C ALA A 210 -16.85 -5.13 -7.42
N TYR A 211 -17.27 -4.64 -6.26
CA TYR A 211 -18.58 -4.88 -5.66
C TYR A 211 -18.92 -6.37 -5.40
N GLY A 212 -17.91 -7.25 -5.40
CA GLY A 212 -18.14 -8.70 -5.28
C GLY A 212 -18.64 -9.36 -6.57
N ASN A 213 -18.68 -8.62 -7.67
CA ASN A 213 -19.07 -9.15 -8.97
C ASN A 213 -18.06 -10.19 -9.49
N LYS A 214 -18.48 -10.99 -10.47
CA LYS A 214 -17.56 -11.81 -11.24
C LYS A 214 -16.51 -10.90 -11.91
N PRO A 215 -15.22 -11.24 -11.87
CA PRO A 215 -14.19 -10.47 -12.58
C PRO A 215 -14.52 -10.34 -14.07
N ASP A 216 -14.27 -9.16 -14.62
CA ASP A 216 -14.56 -8.82 -16.02
C ASP A 216 -13.35 -8.17 -16.65
N ASP A 217 -12.89 -8.72 -17.79
CA ASP A 217 -11.74 -8.24 -18.55
C ASP A 217 -12.11 -7.28 -19.66
N THR A 218 -13.38 -6.90 -19.77
CA THR A 218 -13.80 -5.85 -20.70
C THR A 218 -13.05 -4.56 -20.37
N PRO A 219 -12.29 -3.97 -21.31
CA PRO A 219 -11.51 -2.77 -21.02
C PRO A 219 -12.42 -1.66 -20.49
N PRO A 220 -12.17 -1.16 -19.25
CA PRO A 220 -12.91 -0.02 -18.75
C PRO A 220 -12.55 1.19 -19.60
N GLY A 221 -13.54 1.86 -20.20
CA GLY A 221 -13.33 3.09 -20.96
C GLY A 221 -12.51 4.14 -20.20
N PRO A 222 -12.23 5.31 -20.77
CA PRO A 222 -11.51 6.38 -20.05
C PRO A 222 -12.14 6.68 -18.70
N PHE A 223 -11.30 6.95 -17.68
CA PHE A 223 -11.81 7.32 -16.36
C PHE A 223 -12.54 8.68 -16.45
N ASN A 224 -13.79 8.71 -16.01
CA ASN A 224 -14.58 9.93 -15.88
C ASN A 224 -15.02 10.11 -14.41
N PRO A 225 -14.51 11.14 -13.71
CA PRO A 225 -14.84 11.37 -12.30
C PRO A 225 -16.31 11.74 -12.06
N ASP A 226 -17.02 12.21 -13.09
CA ASP A 226 -18.42 12.64 -13.00
C ASP A 226 -19.41 11.52 -13.38
N ALA A 227 -18.89 10.39 -13.91
CA ALA A 227 -19.72 9.22 -14.20
C ALA A 227 -20.09 8.45 -12.92
N PRO A 228 -21.15 7.61 -12.96
CA PRO A 228 -21.41 6.64 -11.90
C PRO A 228 -20.17 5.78 -11.61
N PRO A 229 -20.00 5.28 -10.35
CA PRO A 229 -18.88 4.42 -10.00
C PRO A 229 -18.77 3.19 -10.91
N ALA A 230 -17.56 2.95 -11.43
CA ALA A 230 -17.30 1.80 -12.28
C ALA A 230 -17.59 0.49 -11.54
N GLN A 231 -18.38 -0.40 -12.16
CA GLN A 231 -18.78 -1.69 -11.58
C GLN A 231 -17.68 -2.77 -11.68
N GLN A 232 -16.54 -2.41 -12.20
CA GLN A 232 -15.37 -3.23 -12.44
C GLN A 232 -14.16 -2.58 -11.76
N PHE A 233 -13.23 -3.38 -11.23
CA PHE A 233 -11.91 -2.90 -10.87
C PHE A 233 -11.19 -2.39 -12.12
N ARG A 234 -10.50 -1.27 -11.98
CA ARG A 234 -9.61 -0.79 -13.02
C ARG A 234 -8.18 -1.31 -12.82
N LEU A 235 -7.69 -1.24 -11.59
CA LEU A 235 -6.41 -1.78 -11.18
C LEU A 235 -6.42 -1.97 -9.67
N PRO A 236 -6.85 -3.14 -9.15
CA PRO A 236 -6.66 -3.47 -7.74
C PRO A 236 -5.15 -3.54 -7.45
N HIS A 237 -4.65 -2.56 -6.69
CA HIS A 237 -3.22 -2.30 -6.56
C HIS A 237 -2.66 -2.67 -5.20
N ASN A 238 -3.47 -2.54 -4.14
CA ASN A 238 -3.07 -2.91 -2.80
C ASN A 238 -4.22 -3.61 -2.07
N ILE A 239 -3.88 -4.49 -1.15
CA ILE A 239 -4.84 -5.28 -0.39
C ILE A 239 -4.33 -5.49 1.03
N ALA A 240 -5.21 -5.40 2.02
CA ALA A 240 -4.92 -5.76 3.40
C ALA A 240 -6.18 -6.32 4.09
N ILE A 241 -5.96 -7.13 5.12
CA ILE A 241 -7.02 -7.70 5.96
C ILE A 241 -6.91 -7.09 7.35
N SER A 242 -8.03 -6.53 7.84
CA SER A 242 -8.08 -6.02 9.20
C SER A 242 -8.26 -7.14 10.23
N ARG A 243 -7.90 -6.87 11.48
CA ARG A 243 -8.02 -7.86 12.59
C ARG A 243 -9.45 -8.33 12.82
N ASP A 244 -10.44 -7.51 12.50
CA ASP A 244 -11.87 -7.84 12.54
C ASP A 244 -12.37 -8.55 11.25
N GLY A 245 -11.46 -8.91 10.34
CA GLY A 245 -11.70 -9.82 9.23
C GLY A 245 -12.27 -9.17 7.96
N PHE A 246 -12.17 -7.85 7.80
CA PHE A 246 -12.53 -7.19 6.55
C PHE A 246 -11.33 -7.07 5.60
N VAL A 247 -11.60 -7.24 4.32
CA VAL A 247 -10.62 -7.13 3.23
C VAL A 247 -10.77 -5.76 2.57
N TYR A 248 -9.72 -4.97 2.60
CA TYR A 248 -9.64 -3.66 1.97
C TYR A 248 -8.87 -3.78 0.66
N VAL A 249 -9.37 -3.16 -0.41
CA VAL A 249 -8.76 -3.21 -1.75
C VAL A 249 -8.68 -1.80 -2.31
N ALA A 250 -7.47 -1.34 -2.61
CA ALA A 250 -7.27 -0.08 -3.32
C ALA A 250 -7.42 -0.29 -4.82
N ASP A 251 -8.43 0.32 -5.41
CA ASP A 251 -8.68 0.35 -6.85
C ASP A 251 -8.14 1.67 -7.41
N ARG A 252 -6.85 1.66 -7.74
CA ARG A 252 -5.99 2.83 -7.88
C ARG A 252 -6.53 3.88 -8.85
N PRO A 253 -6.77 3.63 -10.15
CA PRO A 253 -7.25 4.66 -11.07
C PRO A 253 -8.72 5.02 -10.89
N ASN A 254 -9.49 4.22 -10.16
CA ASN A 254 -10.85 4.56 -9.76
C ASN A 254 -10.89 5.43 -8.50
N ASN A 255 -9.72 5.78 -7.92
CA ASN A 255 -9.58 6.67 -6.75
C ASN A 255 -10.40 6.20 -5.54
N ARG A 256 -10.49 4.88 -5.31
CA ARG A 256 -11.31 4.33 -4.24
C ARG A 256 -10.63 3.20 -3.48
N ILE A 257 -11.10 2.99 -2.26
CA ILE A 257 -10.85 1.77 -1.50
C ILE A 257 -12.21 1.10 -1.31
N GLN A 258 -12.32 -0.17 -1.70
CA GLN A 258 -13.50 -1.01 -1.44
C GLN A 258 -13.22 -1.96 -0.27
N VAL A 259 -14.26 -2.23 0.51
CA VAL A 259 -14.22 -3.08 1.70
C VAL A 259 -15.12 -4.29 1.46
N PHE A 260 -14.59 -5.48 1.74
CA PHE A 260 -15.26 -6.75 1.53
C PHE A 260 -15.21 -7.61 2.79
N ARG A 261 -16.08 -8.59 2.87
CA ARG A 261 -15.89 -9.76 3.72
C ARG A 261 -14.87 -10.71 3.08
N LYS A 262 -14.34 -11.64 3.84
CA LYS A 262 -13.36 -12.64 3.34
C LYS A 262 -13.90 -13.55 2.23
N ASP A 263 -15.21 -13.68 2.13
CA ASP A 263 -15.90 -14.44 1.07
C ASP A 263 -16.09 -13.65 -0.24
N GLY A 264 -15.70 -12.38 -0.27
CA GLY A 264 -15.85 -11.47 -1.41
C GLY A 264 -17.14 -10.65 -1.38
N THR A 265 -17.99 -10.80 -0.36
CA THR A 265 -19.20 -9.97 -0.21
C THR A 265 -18.80 -8.50 0.01
N TYR A 266 -19.28 -7.63 -0.86
CA TYR A 266 -19.06 -6.19 -0.76
C TYR A 266 -19.75 -5.59 0.47
N GLY A 267 -19.06 -4.69 1.15
CA GLY A 267 -19.55 -4.01 2.33
C GLY A 267 -19.68 -2.50 2.13
N ASN A 268 -18.62 -1.82 1.75
CA ASN A 268 -18.58 -0.35 1.66
C ASN A 268 -17.43 0.14 0.77
N GLU A 269 -17.40 1.43 0.48
CA GLU A 269 -16.28 2.07 -0.24
C GLU A 269 -16.07 3.52 0.17
N VAL A 270 -14.86 4.01 -0.10
CA VAL A 270 -14.54 5.45 -0.01
C VAL A 270 -13.80 5.88 -1.27
N PHE A 271 -14.22 7.01 -1.81
CA PHE A 271 -13.49 7.73 -2.86
C PHE A 271 -12.60 8.79 -2.22
N VAL A 272 -11.35 8.85 -2.64
CA VAL A 272 -10.40 9.86 -2.17
C VAL A 272 -9.81 10.56 -3.38
N SER A 273 -9.79 11.90 -3.34
CA SER A 273 -9.32 12.71 -4.50
C SER A 273 -9.96 12.28 -5.82
N ARG A 274 -11.27 12.04 -5.84
CA ARG A 274 -12.02 11.39 -6.93
C ARG A 274 -11.76 11.96 -8.32
N ARG A 275 -11.34 13.23 -8.42
CA ARG A 275 -11.05 13.89 -9.71
C ARG A 275 -9.62 13.69 -10.21
N THR A 276 -8.81 12.92 -9.50
CA THR A 276 -7.43 12.62 -9.91
C THR A 276 -7.44 11.73 -11.15
N LEU A 277 -6.76 12.15 -12.18
CA LEU A 277 -6.62 11.45 -13.46
C LEU A 277 -5.34 10.61 -13.50
N LEU A 278 -5.03 10.03 -14.65
CA LEU A 278 -3.83 9.25 -14.96
C LEU A 278 -3.71 8.01 -14.03
N GLN A 279 -2.70 8.00 -13.17
CA GLN A 279 -2.44 6.87 -12.31
C GLN A 279 -3.42 6.72 -11.14
N GLY A 280 -4.23 7.76 -10.87
CA GLY A 280 -5.17 7.78 -9.75
C GLY A 280 -4.51 8.03 -8.39
N ALA A 281 -5.36 8.23 -7.37
CA ALA A 281 -4.95 8.60 -6.02
C ALA A 281 -4.71 7.39 -5.10
N ALA A 282 -5.52 6.34 -5.19
CA ALA A 282 -5.48 5.23 -4.24
C ALA A 282 -4.35 4.24 -4.55
N SER A 283 -3.08 4.69 -4.42
CA SER A 283 -1.92 3.88 -4.81
C SER A 283 -1.66 2.72 -3.85
N GLY A 284 -1.92 2.89 -2.57
CA GLY A 284 -1.74 1.85 -1.56
C GLY A 284 -2.17 2.35 -0.19
N PHE A 285 -2.24 1.46 0.78
CA PHE A 285 -2.59 1.84 2.15
C PHE A 285 -2.03 0.84 3.16
N ALA A 286 -1.97 1.28 4.41
CA ALA A 286 -1.69 0.45 5.57
C ALA A 286 -2.69 0.73 6.69
N LEU A 287 -2.97 -0.27 7.52
CA LEU A 287 -3.82 -0.14 8.69
C LEU A 287 -3.00 0.33 9.90
N SER A 288 -3.56 1.16 10.76
CA SER A 288 -2.87 1.62 11.97
C SER A 288 -2.60 0.46 12.93
N ALA A 289 -1.52 0.59 13.72
CA ALA A 289 -1.05 -0.46 14.62
C ALA A 289 -1.91 -0.64 15.89
N ASP A 290 -2.72 0.37 16.25
CA ASP A 290 -3.56 0.30 17.44
C ASP A 290 -4.49 -0.93 17.43
N PRO A 291 -4.89 -1.49 18.58
CA PRO A 291 -5.65 -2.74 18.63
C PRO A 291 -6.94 -2.74 17.81
N GLN A 292 -7.60 -1.59 17.69
CA GLN A 292 -8.84 -1.42 16.91
C GLN A 292 -8.57 -1.09 15.45
N GLN A 293 -7.31 -0.82 15.07
CA GLN A 293 -6.94 -0.35 13.73
C GLN A 293 -7.84 0.80 13.28
N ARG A 294 -7.91 1.85 14.12
CA ARG A 294 -8.86 2.95 13.94
C ARG A 294 -8.65 3.74 12.67
N PHE A 295 -7.44 3.72 12.13
CA PHE A 295 -7.09 4.50 10.96
C PHE A 295 -6.54 3.63 9.84
N LEU A 296 -6.74 4.14 8.62
CA LEU A 296 -6.15 3.65 7.40
C LEU A 296 -5.35 4.80 6.80
N TYR A 297 -4.07 4.55 6.50
CA TYR A 297 -3.16 5.51 5.89
C TYR A 297 -3.04 5.21 4.41
N MET A 298 -3.62 6.05 3.55
CA MET A 298 -3.63 5.84 2.10
C MET A 298 -2.64 6.77 1.42
N ILE A 299 -1.67 6.20 0.72
CA ILE A 299 -0.77 6.97 -0.14
C ILE A 299 -1.47 7.41 -1.42
N ASP A 300 -1.40 8.71 -1.68
CA ASP A 300 -1.85 9.35 -2.90
C ASP A 300 -0.63 9.63 -3.78
N GLY A 301 -0.34 8.70 -4.67
CA GLY A 301 0.84 8.77 -5.52
C GLY A 301 0.82 9.92 -6.51
N ALA A 302 -0.35 10.34 -6.94
CA ALA A 302 -0.51 11.44 -7.87
C ALA A 302 -0.45 12.83 -7.20
N ASN A 303 -0.90 12.93 -5.94
CA ASN A 303 -0.96 14.19 -5.19
C ASN A 303 0.12 14.29 -4.09
N HIS A 304 1.02 13.31 -4.00
CA HIS A 304 2.24 13.34 -3.19
C HIS A 304 2.03 13.52 -1.68
N HIS A 305 1.04 12.84 -1.11
CA HIS A 305 0.79 12.86 0.34
C HIS A 305 0.14 11.56 0.82
N VAL A 306 -0.05 11.45 2.13
CA VAL A 306 -0.73 10.33 2.79
C VAL A 306 -2.02 10.85 3.41
N TRP A 307 -3.16 10.29 3.02
CA TRP A 307 -4.45 10.53 3.64
C TRP A 307 -4.60 9.69 4.91
N ILE A 308 -5.20 10.27 5.93
CA ILE A 308 -5.61 9.60 7.17
C ILE A 308 -7.12 9.44 7.11
N ILE A 309 -7.56 8.20 7.08
CA ILE A 309 -8.98 7.82 6.95
C ILE A 309 -9.38 7.09 8.22
N GLU A 310 -10.46 7.51 8.87
CA GLU A 310 -11.05 6.74 9.96
C GLU A 310 -11.65 5.44 9.40
N ARG A 311 -11.12 4.30 9.81
CA ARG A 311 -11.34 3.01 9.15
C ARG A 311 -12.81 2.58 9.08
N LEU A 312 -13.54 2.68 10.20
CA LEU A 312 -14.91 2.15 10.25
C LEU A 312 -15.93 3.05 9.55
N SER A 313 -15.76 4.37 9.67
CA SER A 313 -16.65 5.35 9.02
C SER A 313 -16.24 5.66 7.58
N LEU A 314 -15.02 5.27 7.19
CA LEU A 314 -14.36 5.62 5.93
C LEU A 314 -14.24 7.14 5.70
N LYS A 315 -14.30 7.94 6.78
CA LYS A 315 -14.18 9.38 6.71
C LYS A 315 -12.72 9.79 6.60
N VAL A 316 -12.38 10.58 5.59
CA VAL A 316 -11.08 11.25 5.49
C VAL A 316 -11.01 12.33 6.57
N VAL A 317 -10.03 12.23 7.49
CA VAL A 317 -9.94 13.10 8.67
C VAL A 317 -8.73 14.02 8.65
N ALA A 318 -7.65 13.64 7.94
CA ALA A 318 -6.45 14.46 7.80
C ALA A 318 -5.57 13.94 6.64
N ARG A 319 -4.45 14.63 6.45
CA ARG A 319 -3.33 14.17 5.59
C ARG A 319 -2.00 14.69 6.13
N PHE A 320 -0.90 14.03 5.72
CA PHE A 320 0.46 14.53 5.91
C PHE A 320 1.30 14.30 4.65
N GLY A 321 2.47 14.91 4.60
CA GLY A 321 3.33 14.94 3.42
C GLY A 321 2.89 16.00 2.41
N GLN A 322 3.83 16.38 1.58
CA GLN A 322 3.65 17.31 0.46
C GLN A 322 4.70 17.03 -0.60
N GLN A 323 4.46 17.46 -1.83
CA GLN A 323 5.35 17.24 -2.95
C GLN A 323 6.76 17.82 -2.71
N GLY A 324 7.78 17.02 -2.99
CA GLY A 324 9.17 17.43 -2.95
C GLY A 324 10.17 16.28 -2.82
N LEU A 325 11.44 16.58 -3.03
CA LEU A 325 12.54 15.61 -2.96
C LEU A 325 13.35 15.69 -1.65
N TRP A 326 13.06 16.66 -0.78
CA TRP A 326 13.69 16.80 0.53
C TRP A 326 13.19 15.75 1.52
N GLY A 327 13.95 15.49 2.56
CA GLY A 327 13.53 14.63 3.67
C GLY A 327 12.21 15.10 4.28
N GLY A 328 11.28 14.17 4.52
CA GLY A 328 9.92 14.47 5.01
C GLY A 328 8.92 14.92 3.94
N PHE A 329 9.40 15.26 2.73
CA PHE A 329 8.55 15.50 1.56
C PHE A 329 8.37 14.20 0.80
N LEU A 330 7.36 14.10 -0.07
CA LEU A 330 7.03 12.90 -0.84
C LEU A 330 7.04 13.20 -2.34
N ASN A 331 7.58 12.25 -3.11
CA ASN A 331 7.51 12.30 -4.57
C ASN A 331 7.06 10.93 -5.11
N VAL A 332 5.83 10.89 -5.58
CA VAL A 332 5.18 9.66 -6.06
C VAL A 332 5.29 8.52 -5.04
N PRO A 333 4.71 8.69 -3.82
CA PRO A 333 4.66 7.60 -2.84
C PRO A 333 3.93 6.41 -3.44
N HIS A 334 4.53 5.22 -3.32
CA HIS A 334 4.08 4.02 -4.00
C HIS A 334 3.86 2.83 -3.07
N ALA A 335 4.66 2.69 -2.03
CA ALA A 335 4.56 1.63 -1.03
C ALA A 335 4.39 2.23 0.36
N ILE A 336 3.64 1.57 1.23
CA ILE A 336 3.41 2.00 2.61
C ILE A 336 3.27 0.80 3.52
N THR A 337 3.87 0.87 4.71
CA THR A 337 3.70 -0.11 5.79
C THR A 337 3.78 0.56 7.15
N VAL A 338 3.39 -0.16 8.20
CA VAL A 338 3.32 0.35 9.58
C VAL A 338 3.95 -0.68 10.52
N ASP A 339 4.81 -0.24 11.43
CA ASP A 339 5.36 -1.08 12.50
C ASP A 339 4.44 -1.17 13.73
N SER A 340 4.79 -2.03 14.71
CA SER A 340 3.98 -2.24 15.92
C SER A 340 3.86 -1.00 16.80
N ARG A 341 4.78 -0.03 16.69
CA ARG A 341 4.78 1.25 17.40
C ARG A 341 3.93 2.31 16.72
N GLY A 342 3.42 2.02 15.51
CA GLY A 342 2.62 2.93 14.70
C GLY A 342 3.43 3.86 13.80
N ASN A 343 4.75 3.68 13.69
CA ASN A 343 5.54 4.44 12.72
C ASN A 343 5.16 4.03 11.31
N VAL A 344 5.06 5.00 10.42
CA VAL A 344 4.73 4.80 9.01
C VAL A 344 5.99 4.84 8.16
N TYR A 345 6.13 3.87 7.27
CA TYR A 345 7.18 3.82 6.28
C TYR A 345 6.59 4.03 4.90
N VAL A 346 7.17 4.95 4.13
CA VAL A 346 6.70 5.29 2.77
C VAL A 346 7.84 5.09 1.79
N GLY A 347 7.62 4.22 0.81
CA GLY A 347 8.51 3.98 -0.32
C GLY A 347 8.08 4.79 -1.53
N GLU A 348 9.02 5.39 -2.24
CA GLU A 348 8.81 6.30 -3.35
C GLU A 348 9.33 5.72 -4.65
N ASN A 349 8.58 5.96 -5.72
CA ASN A 349 8.89 5.50 -7.08
C ASN A 349 9.57 6.61 -7.91
N PHE A 350 9.79 6.33 -9.18
CA PHE A 350 10.35 7.25 -10.19
C PHE A 350 11.63 7.95 -9.71
N ASP A 351 11.63 9.28 -9.63
CA ASP A 351 12.85 10.08 -9.42
C ASP A 351 13.32 10.11 -7.97
N ALA A 352 12.44 9.91 -6.99
CA ALA A 352 12.84 9.91 -5.58
C ALA A 352 13.62 8.65 -5.19
N ARG A 353 13.18 7.47 -5.63
CA ARG A 353 13.87 6.17 -5.42
C ARG A 353 14.43 6.02 -4.01
N ARG A 354 13.59 6.22 -3.01
CA ARG A 354 13.94 6.15 -1.59
C ARG A 354 12.78 5.63 -0.78
N PHE A 355 13.03 5.35 0.48
CA PHE A 355 11.97 5.14 1.47
C PHE A 355 12.30 5.90 2.74
N GLN A 356 11.27 6.32 3.47
CA GLN A 356 11.38 7.20 4.61
C GLN A 356 10.52 6.68 5.76
N ARG A 357 10.95 6.93 7.00
CA ARG A 357 10.16 6.67 8.22
C ARG A 357 9.54 7.96 8.74
N PHE A 358 8.29 7.85 9.17
CA PHE A 358 7.56 8.89 9.88
C PHE A 358 7.17 8.36 11.26
N LEU A 359 7.77 8.94 12.28
CA LEU A 359 7.56 8.54 13.69
C LEU A 359 6.16 8.94 14.15
N TYR A 360 5.45 8.02 14.73
CA TYR A 360 4.16 8.26 15.36
C TYR A 360 4.35 9.03 16.68
N LYS A 361 3.71 10.18 16.81
CA LYS A 361 3.80 11.08 17.96
C LYS A 361 2.53 11.09 18.82
N GLY A 362 1.68 10.10 18.67
CA GLY A 362 0.39 10.04 19.35
C GLY A 362 -0.73 10.70 18.55
N LEU A 363 -1.86 10.89 19.23
CA LEU A 363 -3.02 11.59 18.66
C LEU A 363 -2.94 13.07 19.00
N GLY A 364 -3.36 13.90 18.06
CA GLY A 364 -3.37 15.34 18.22
C GLY A 364 -4.36 16.03 17.29
N THR A 365 -4.49 17.33 17.42
CA THR A 365 -5.30 18.14 16.52
C THR A 365 -4.58 18.29 15.19
N PRO A 366 -5.27 18.07 14.04
CA PRO A 366 -4.68 18.26 12.72
C PRO A 366 -4.15 19.68 12.56
N LYS A 367 -2.96 19.84 11.95
CA LYS A 367 -2.44 21.16 11.60
C LYS A 367 -3.33 21.84 10.55
N ALA A 368 -3.40 23.15 10.57
CA ALA A 368 -4.10 23.92 9.53
C ALA A 368 -3.54 23.56 8.13
N GLY A 369 -4.43 23.37 7.15
CA GLY A 369 -4.07 22.93 5.79
C GLY A 369 -3.89 21.42 5.61
N THR A 370 -3.89 20.63 6.70
CA THR A 370 -3.86 19.16 6.63
C THR A 370 -5.24 18.52 6.75
N ILE A 371 -6.27 19.30 7.01
CA ILE A 371 -7.67 18.85 7.00
C ILE A 371 -8.15 18.95 5.55
N PRO A 372 -8.74 17.90 4.97
CA PRO A 372 -9.40 18.04 3.68
C PRO A 372 -10.50 19.10 3.83
N VAL A 373 -10.47 20.13 2.99
CA VAL A 373 -11.63 20.99 2.80
C VAL A 373 -12.78 20.05 2.46
N THR A 374 -13.88 20.16 3.20
CA THR A 374 -15.08 19.34 3.03
C THR A 374 -15.66 19.50 1.62
N THR A 375 -14.98 18.93 0.68
CA THR A 375 -15.47 18.79 -0.66
C THR A 375 -15.28 17.35 -0.97
N ILE A 376 -16.46 16.73 -1.13
CA ILE A 376 -16.47 15.47 -1.85
C ILE A 376 -16.90 14.26 -1.02
N VAL A 377 -18.09 14.35 -0.52
CA VAL A 377 -19.01 13.23 -0.67
C VAL A 377 -20.25 13.83 -1.33
N ARG A 378 -20.36 13.73 -2.62
CA ARG A 378 -21.61 13.72 -3.38
C ARG A 378 -21.45 12.72 -4.51
#